data_3e6cb1a19bf924f0e9553f596da65457
#
_entry.id   3e6cb1a19bf924f0e9553f596da65457
#
_cell.length_a   1.000
_cell.length_b   1.000
_cell.length_c   1.000
_cell.angle_alpha   90.00
_cell.angle_beta   90.00
_cell.angle_gamma   90.00
#
_symmetry.space_group_name_H-M   'P 1'
#
loop_
_entity.id
_entity.type
_entity.pdbx_description
1 polymer ?
#
loop_
_entity_poly.entity_id
_entity_poly.type
_entity_poly.pdbx_seq_one_letter_code
_entity_poly.pdbx_strand_id
1 'polypeptide(L)'
;MATMKALVYTKPDTIELLTRPKPTIQVPTDAVVRIVHASICGTDLHIIKGDVASIQPERILGHEGVGVVEEVGTSVHKFAVGDRVLIASQTSCGACRFCQRRIVSHCADGGWQLGNRINGTQAEYVRIPHANLSLHKVPDGIPGRIAIMLSDVLPTGMECGTLNANVQPGCSVVIIGAGPIGIGCLLTAKLYSPGTLVMVDVDEARLEQARAMGAQTVNSKAPDAKESLDRLTDGQGFDAVIEAVGIPVTFQMAQELVAVGGTIANVGVHGQKVDLHIQDLWHRNISESSCLPGPGDVTG
;
A
#
# COMPACT_ATOMS: atom_id res chain seq x y z
N MET A 1 25.42 -23.08 10.89
CA MET A 1 24.20 -22.61 10.17
C MET A 1 24.60 -21.42 9.31
N ALA A 2 24.07 -21.33 8.11
CA ALA A 2 24.30 -20.17 7.26
C ALA A 2 23.69 -18.90 7.90
N THR A 3 24.34 -17.75 7.72
CA THR A 3 23.89 -16.46 8.25
C THR A 3 23.65 -15.47 7.13
N MET A 4 22.95 -14.37 7.43
CA MET A 4 22.61 -13.29 6.52
C MET A 4 22.66 -11.93 7.22
N LYS A 5 22.78 -10.86 6.46
CA LYS A 5 22.56 -9.49 6.95
C LYS A 5 21.08 -9.16 6.94
N ALA A 6 20.62 -8.45 7.96
CA ALA A 6 19.23 -8.05 8.11
C ALA A 6 19.10 -6.73 8.86
N LEU A 7 18.12 -5.91 8.46
CA LEU A 7 17.74 -4.69 9.17
C LEU A 7 16.72 -5.05 10.25
N VAL A 8 17.10 -4.87 11.50
CA VAL A 8 16.36 -5.37 12.67
C VAL A 8 15.84 -4.18 13.50
N TYR A 9 14.56 -4.20 13.80
CA TYR A 9 13.97 -3.34 14.81
C TYR A 9 14.29 -3.87 16.20
N THR A 10 15.02 -3.13 17.01
CA THR A 10 15.46 -3.57 18.34
C THR A 10 14.66 -2.91 19.48
N LYS A 11 14.25 -1.67 19.30
CA LYS A 11 13.40 -0.90 20.21
C LYS A 11 12.87 0.36 19.49
N PRO A 12 11.94 1.11 20.06
CA PRO A 12 11.50 2.39 19.48
C PRO A 12 12.67 3.29 19.08
N ASP A 13 12.55 3.92 17.93
CA ASP A 13 13.55 4.79 17.28
C ASP A 13 14.89 4.12 16.96
N THR A 14 14.96 2.77 16.98
CA THR A 14 16.22 2.07 16.76
C THR A 14 16.07 0.89 15.82
N ILE A 15 16.81 0.95 14.71
CA ILE A 15 17.01 -0.16 13.78
C ILE A 15 18.53 -0.40 13.63
N GLU A 16 18.91 -1.66 13.51
CA GLU A 16 20.31 -2.07 13.42
C GLU A 16 20.54 -3.07 12.30
N LEU A 17 21.65 -2.93 11.57
CA LEU A 17 22.08 -3.91 10.58
C LEU A 17 22.83 -5.05 11.32
N LEU A 18 22.15 -6.17 11.52
CA LEU A 18 22.66 -7.29 12.29
C LEU A 18 22.87 -8.54 11.42
N THR A 19 23.72 -9.46 11.93
CA THR A 19 23.85 -10.80 11.38
C THR A 19 22.81 -11.71 12.03
N ARG A 20 22.00 -12.40 11.21
CA ARG A 20 20.92 -13.29 11.65
C ARG A 20 21.05 -14.67 10.97
N PRO A 21 20.48 -15.73 11.52
CA PRO A 21 20.40 -17.02 10.82
C PRO A 21 19.62 -16.86 9.49
N LYS A 22 20.13 -17.48 8.42
CA LYS A 22 19.38 -17.61 7.16
C LYS A 22 18.11 -18.41 7.43
N PRO A 23 16.91 -17.97 6.95
CA PRO A 23 15.68 -18.73 7.13
C PRO A 23 15.72 -20.05 6.35
N THR A 24 14.94 -21.02 6.82
CA THR A 24 14.73 -22.33 6.18
C THR A 24 13.24 -22.58 5.99
N ILE A 25 12.90 -23.55 5.15
CA ILE A 25 11.53 -24.06 5.01
C ILE A 25 11.04 -24.59 6.37
N GLN A 26 9.89 -24.14 6.84
CA GLN A 26 9.28 -24.59 8.10
C GLN A 26 8.07 -25.48 7.85
N VAL A 27 7.30 -25.20 6.79
CA VAL A 27 6.15 -26.02 6.37
C VAL A 27 6.22 -26.25 4.86
N PRO A 28 5.56 -27.30 4.36
CA PRO A 28 5.62 -27.68 2.93
C PRO A 28 5.21 -26.59 1.93
N THR A 29 4.43 -25.59 2.36
CA THR A 29 3.92 -24.48 1.52
C THR A 29 4.84 -23.27 1.46
N ASP A 30 5.95 -23.28 2.21
CA ASP A 30 6.90 -22.17 2.26
C ASP A 30 7.83 -22.12 1.05
N ALA A 31 8.34 -20.94 0.75
CA ALA A 31 9.54 -20.74 -0.04
C ALA A 31 10.57 -19.88 0.72
N VAL A 32 11.84 -20.02 0.42
CA VAL A 32 12.88 -19.07 0.81
C VAL A 32 13.27 -18.29 -0.42
N VAL A 33 13.25 -16.97 -0.32
CA VAL A 33 13.59 -16.05 -1.41
C VAL A 33 14.83 -15.26 -1.04
N ARG A 34 15.81 -15.24 -1.93
CA ARG A 34 16.97 -14.35 -1.86
C ARG A 34 16.55 -12.98 -2.39
N ILE A 35 16.60 -11.96 -1.57
CA ILE A 35 16.16 -10.60 -1.91
C ILE A 35 17.18 -9.95 -2.85
N VAL A 36 16.66 -9.28 -3.87
CA VAL A 36 17.42 -8.45 -4.83
C VAL A 36 17.06 -6.98 -4.67
N HIS A 37 15.78 -6.69 -4.44
CA HIS A 37 15.30 -5.36 -4.09
C HIS A 37 14.31 -5.45 -2.94
N ALA A 38 14.42 -4.56 -1.98
CA ALA A 38 13.44 -4.28 -0.94
C ALA A 38 13.16 -2.77 -0.92
N SER A 39 11.98 -2.36 -0.48
CA SER A 39 11.61 -0.97 -0.28
C SER A 39 11.29 -0.68 1.18
N ILE A 40 11.11 0.61 1.49
CA ILE A 40 10.71 1.11 2.80
C ILE A 40 9.31 1.69 2.64
N CYS A 41 8.36 1.16 3.39
CA CYS A 41 6.99 1.66 3.47
C CYS A 41 6.84 2.68 4.61
N GLY A 42 5.83 3.53 4.54
CA GLY A 42 5.42 4.38 5.67
C GLY A 42 5.12 3.57 6.93
N THR A 43 4.62 2.35 6.78
CA THR A 43 4.39 1.39 7.87
C THR A 43 5.67 1.04 8.63
N ASP A 44 6.80 0.88 7.96
CA ASP A 44 8.10 0.63 8.62
C ASP A 44 8.50 1.83 9.51
N LEU A 45 8.21 3.06 9.07
CA LEU A 45 8.47 4.27 9.85
C LEU A 45 7.57 4.36 11.09
N HIS A 46 6.30 3.94 10.99
CA HIS A 46 5.40 3.82 12.13
C HIS A 46 5.87 2.76 13.14
N ILE A 47 6.36 1.62 12.64
CA ILE A 47 6.96 0.59 13.49
C ILE A 47 8.18 1.15 14.24
N ILE A 48 9.09 1.83 13.54
CA ILE A 48 10.29 2.41 14.13
C ILE A 48 9.93 3.41 15.24
N LYS A 49 8.91 4.23 15.03
CA LYS A 49 8.42 5.17 16.06
C LYS A 49 7.74 4.51 17.25
N GLY A 50 7.39 3.21 17.15
CA GLY A 50 6.65 2.49 18.20
C GLY A 50 5.13 2.64 18.11
N ASP A 51 4.59 3.18 17.01
CA ASP A 51 3.15 3.37 16.82
C ASP A 51 2.39 2.04 16.61
N VAL A 52 3.10 0.94 16.29
CA VAL A 52 2.54 -0.38 16.02
C VAL A 52 2.83 -1.32 17.18
N ALA A 53 1.96 -1.35 18.17
CA ALA A 53 2.15 -2.11 19.43
C ALA A 53 2.28 -3.64 19.25
N SER A 54 1.88 -4.21 18.11
CA SER A 54 1.98 -5.64 17.84
C SER A 54 3.40 -6.12 17.50
N ILE A 55 4.30 -5.20 17.13
CA ILE A 55 5.65 -5.55 16.72
C ILE A 55 6.53 -5.82 17.94
N GLN A 56 7.18 -6.97 17.92
CA GLN A 56 8.13 -7.34 18.96
C GLN A 56 9.55 -6.90 18.59
N PRO A 57 10.39 -6.49 19.55
CA PRO A 57 11.83 -6.34 19.34
C PRO A 57 12.45 -7.57 18.65
N GLU A 58 13.60 -7.38 18.00
CA GLU A 58 14.31 -8.40 17.22
C GLU A 58 13.60 -8.78 15.89
N ARG A 59 12.61 -8.00 15.45
CA ARG A 59 11.92 -8.20 14.19
C ARG A 59 12.72 -7.63 13.02
N ILE A 60 12.96 -8.45 11.98
CA ILE A 60 13.42 -7.97 10.67
C ILE A 60 12.24 -7.30 9.99
N LEU A 61 12.41 -6.03 9.60
CA LEU A 61 11.35 -5.22 8.98
C LEU A 61 11.14 -5.55 7.49
N GLY A 62 10.14 -4.89 6.90
CA GLY A 62 9.84 -4.92 5.48
C GLY A 62 8.83 -6.00 5.07
N HIS A 63 7.96 -5.62 4.13
CA HIS A 63 6.94 -6.50 3.53
C HIS A 63 6.90 -6.38 2.01
N GLU A 64 7.79 -5.58 1.43
CA GLU A 64 7.92 -5.36 0.00
C GLU A 64 9.24 -5.94 -0.51
N GLY A 65 9.18 -6.72 -1.60
CA GLY A 65 10.40 -7.32 -2.10
C GLY A 65 10.27 -7.94 -3.49
N VAL A 66 11.40 -7.94 -4.19
CA VAL A 66 11.65 -8.71 -5.41
C VAL A 66 12.89 -9.54 -5.17
N GLY A 67 12.84 -10.80 -5.54
CA GLY A 67 13.97 -11.70 -5.32
C GLY A 67 14.00 -12.87 -6.27
N VAL A 68 14.86 -13.83 -5.93
CA VAL A 68 15.02 -15.09 -6.65
C VAL A 68 14.73 -16.23 -5.66
N VAL A 69 13.90 -17.18 -6.06
CA VAL A 69 13.57 -18.36 -5.26
C VAL A 69 14.85 -19.16 -5.01
N GLU A 70 15.18 -19.37 -3.75
CA GLU A 70 16.37 -20.08 -3.29
C GLU A 70 16.05 -21.51 -2.89
N GLU A 71 14.87 -21.71 -2.26
CA GLU A 71 14.40 -23.00 -1.79
C GLU A 71 12.87 -23.04 -1.81
N VAL A 72 12.28 -24.19 -2.07
CA VAL A 72 10.83 -24.40 -2.06
C VAL A 72 10.45 -25.61 -1.21
N GLY A 73 9.35 -25.50 -0.49
CA GLY A 73 8.74 -26.63 0.22
C GLY A 73 8.04 -27.59 -0.75
N THR A 74 7.79 -28.80 -0.29
CA THR A 74 7.28 -29.91 -1.14
C THR A 74 5.88 -29.70 -1.71
N SER A 75 5.10 -28.74 -1.18
CA SER A 75 3.77 -28.37 -1.67
C SER A 75 3.80 -27.11 -2.55
N VAL A 76 4.96 -26.54 -2.82
CA VAL A 76 5.11 -25.42 -3.75
C VAL A 76 5.27 -25.98 -5.17
N HIS A 77 4.31 -25.65 -6.04
CA HIS A 77 4.24 -26.21 -7.40
C HIS A 77 4.20 -25.12 -8.49
N LYS A 78 3.95 -23.84 -8.11
CA LYS A 78 3.93 -22.72 -9.08
C LYS A 78 5.32 -22.13 -9.35
N PHE A 79 6.28 -22.41 -8.47
CA PHE A 79 7.61 -21.82 -8.50
C PHE A 79 8.70 -22.89 -8.38
N ALA A 80 9.85 -22.63 -8.99
CA ALA A 80 11.07 -23.43 -8.89
C ALA A 80 12.24 -22.55 -8.41
N VAL A 81 13.28 -23.21 -7.90
CA VAL A 81 14.56 -22.55 -7.57
C VAL A 81 15.09 -21.84 -8.83
N GLY A 82 15.50 -20.60 -8.67
CA GLY A 82 15.95 -19.72 -9.75
C GLY A 82 14.86 -18.82 -10.35
N ASP A 83 13.56 -19.07 -10.08
CA ASP A 83 12.49 -18.19 -10.53
C ASP A 83 12.64 -16.79 -9.91
N ARG A 84 12.48 -15.77 -10.76
CA ARG A 84 12.44 -14.37 -10.33
C ARG A 84 11.03 -13.99 -9.90
N VAL A 85 10.88 -13.57 -8.66
CA VAL A 85 9.56 -13.37 -8.03
C VAL A 85 9.40 -12.02 -7.37
N LEU A 86 8.18 -11.51 -7.41
CA LEU A 86 7.66 -10.44 -6.59
C LEU A 86 7.02 -11.06 -5.34
N ILE A 87 7.26 -10.46 -4.19
CA ILE A 87 6.66 -10.84 -2.91
C ILE A 87 5.45 -9.94 -2.67
N ALA A 88 4.26 -10.52 -2.50
CA ALA A 88 3.08 -9.77 -2.10
C ALA A 88 3.23 -9.27 -0.65
N SER A 89 2.83 -8.04 -0.36
CA SER A 89 2.87 -7.46 0.99
C SER A 89 1.97 -8.22 1.97
N GLN A 90 0.93 -8.88 1.45
CA GLN A 90 0.01 -9.72 2.19
C GLN A 90 0.17 -11.19 1.78
N THR A 91 0.30 -12.09 2.76
CA THR A 91 0.33 -13.53 2.50
C THR A 91 -1.07 -14.13 2.62
N SER A 92 -1.39 -15.21 1.89
CA SER A 92 -2.72 -15.79 1.93
C SER A 92 -2.75 -17.31 1.78
N CYS A 93 -3.58 -17.98 2.58
CA CYS A 93 -3.73 -19.44 2.52
C CYS A 93 -4.67 -19.92 1.40
N GLY A 94 -5.49 -19.06 0.81
CA GLY A 94 -6.44 -19.37 -0.24
C GLY A 94 -7.70 -20.14 0.20
N ALA A 95 -7.76 -20.67 1.42
CA ALA A 95 -8.82 -21.61 1.84
C ALA A 95 -9.75 -21.07 2.93
N CYS A 96 -9.31 -20.11 3.74
CA CYS A 96 -10.14 -19.59 4.84
C CYS A 96 -11.29 -18.71 4.33
N ARG A 97 -12.26 -18.45 5.21
CA ARG A 97 -13.44 -17.64 4.88
C ARG A 97 -13.14 -16.26 4.29
N PHE A 98 -12.02 -15.67 4.70
CA PHE A 98 -11.60 -14.35 4.20
C PHE A 98 -11.02 -14.46 2.78
N CYS A 99 -10.15 -15.44 2.55
CA CYS A 99 -9.63 -15.71 1.21
C CYS A 99 -10.74 -16.06 0.21
N GLN A 100 -11.72 -16.87 0.61
CA GLN A 100 -12.89 -17.21 -0.23
C GLN A 100 -13.73 -15.98 -0.59
N ARG A 101 -13.71 -14.93 0.26
CA ARG A 101 -14.38 -13.65 0.01
C ARG A 101 -13.47 -12.61 -0.65
N ARG A 102 -12.26 -13.01 -1.06
CA ARG A 102 -11.23 -12.11 -1.61
C ARG A 102 -10.77 -11.00 -0.66
N ILE A 103 -10.96 -11.16 0.65
CA ILE A 103 -10.46 -10.25 1.70
C ILE A 103 -9.17 -10.86 2.27
N VAL A 104 -8.17 -11.03 1.43
CA VAL A 104 -6.97 -11.81 1.73
C VAL A 104 -6.04 -11.13 2.74
N SER A 105 -6.10 -9.80 2.85
CA SER A 105 -5.43 -9.03 3.91
C SER A 105 -5.81 -9.48 5.33
N HIS A 106 -7.00 -10.06 5.49
CA HIS A 106 -7.49 -10.63 6.75
C HIS A 106 -7.42 -12.16 6.78
N CYS A 107 -6.57 -12.77 5.95
CA CYS A 107 -6.38 -14.21 5.95
C CYS A 107 -6.11 -14.73 7.38
N ALA A 108 -6.83 -15.79 7.78
CA ALA A 108 -6.71 -16.34 9.13
C ALA A 108 -5.30 -16.92 9.43
N ASP A 109 -4.60 -17.37 8.39
CA ASP A 109 -3.23 -17.92 8.45
C ASP A 109 -2.27 -17.15 7.54
N GLY A 110 -2.49 -15.84 7.42
CA GLY A 110 -1.73 -14.95 6.54
C GLY A 110 -1.98 -13.49 6.85
N GLY A 111 -2.29 -12.71 5.82
CA GLY A 111 -2.45 -11.27 5.92
C GLY A 111 -1.10 -10.58 6.06
N TRP A 112 -1.04 -9.47 6.79
CA TRP A 112 0.19 -8.75 7.05
C TRP A 112 1.08 -9.52 8.06
N GLN A 113 1.85 -10.46 7.54
CA GLN A 113 2.79 -11.28 8.34
C GLN A 113 4.22 -10.76 8.27
N LEU A 114 4.71 -10.47 7.05
CA LEU A 114 6.09 -10.08 6.81
C LEU A 114 6.40 -8.74 7.50
N GLY A 115 7.51 -8.68 8.23
CA GLY A 115 7.91 -7.50 8.99
C GLY A 115 7.04 -7.21 10.22
N ASN A 116 5.97 -7.98 10.44
CA ASN A 116 5.06 -7.86 11.58
C ASN A 116 5.15 -9.11 12.48
N ARG A 117 4.47 -10.19 12.13
CA ARG A 117 4.42 -11.43 12.93
C ARG A 117 5.64 -12.33 12.71
N ILE A 118 6.18 -12.31 11.50
CA ILE A 118 7.38 -13.01 11.11
C ILE A 118 8.41 -12.04 10.52
N ASN A 119 9.64 -12.46 10.35
CA ASN A 119 10.70 -11.68 9.75
C ASN A 119 10.36 -11.29 8.31
N GLY A 120 10.69 -10.05 7.94
CA GLY A 120 10.35 -9.42 6.69
C GLY A 120 11.46 -9.41 5.66
N THR A 121 11.26 -8.55 4.65
CA THR A 121 12.04 -8.51 3.40
C THR A 121 13.29 -7.63 3.46
N GLN A 122 13.50 -6.85 4.51
CA GLN A 122 14.70 -6.01 4.67
C GLN A 122 15.89 -6.85 5.19
N ALA A 123 16.20 -7.92 4.46
CA ALA A 123 17.29 -8.86 4.71
C ALA A 123 17.77 -9.50 3.41
N GLU A 124 18.87 -10.23 3.43
CA GLU A 124 19.36 -10.94 2.24
C GLU A 124 18.45 -12.11 1.83
N TYR A 125 17.76 -12.73 2.79
CA TYR A 125 16.83 -13.85 2.56
C TYR A 125 15.58 -13.70 3.44
N VAL A 126 14.44 -14.15 2.92
CA VAL A 126 13.18 -14.17 3.64
C VAL A 126 12.42 -15.48 3.39
N ARG A 127 11.73 -15.99 4.43
CA ARG A 127 10.78 -17.10 4.30
C ARG A 127 9.41 -16.56 3.96
N ILE A 128 8.81 -17.08 2.92
CA ILE A 128 7.47 -16.69 2.45
C ILE A 128 6.49 -17.82 2.71
N PRO A 129 5.53 -17.64 3.62
CA PRO A 129 4.42 -18.58 3.82
C PRO A 129 3.49 -18.61 2.62
N HIS A 130 2.83 -19.77 2.39
CA HIS A 130 1.84 -19.93 1.32
C HIS A 130 2.35 -19.46 -0.05
N ALA A 131 3.57 -19.85 -0.40
CA ALA A 131 4.32 -19.31 -1.53
C ALA A 131 3.55 -19.33 -2.86
N ASN A 132 2.70 -20.35 -3.10
CA ASN A 132 1.88 -20.44 -4.31
C ASN A 132 0.90 -19.27 -4.49
N LEU A 133 0.57 -18.53 -3.42
CA LEU A 133 -0.39 -17.41 -3.42
C LEU A 133 0.23 -16.10 -2.96
N SER A 134 1.42 -16.16 -2.35
CA SER A 134 2.12 -15.00 -1.78
C SER A 134 3.29 -14.53 -2.66
N LEU A 135 3.58 -15.25 -3.73
CA LEU A 135 4.59 -14.91 -4.73
C LEU A 135 3.96 -14.75 -6.12
N HIS A 136 4.54 -13.90 -6.94
CA HIS A 136 4.17 -13.70 -8.35
C HIS A 136 5.43 -13.74 -9.21
N LYS A 137 5.37 -14.41 -10.37
CA LYS A 137 6.49 -14.36 -11.33
C LYS A 137 6.65 -12.95 -11.89
N VAL A 138 7.86 -12.44 -11.84
CA VAL A 138 8.17 -11.17 -12.51
C VAL A 138 8.40 -11.45 -14.00
N PRO A 139 7.62 -10.85 -14.92
CA PRO A 139 7.81 -11.05 -16.34
C PRO A 139 9.21 -10.66 -16.79
N ASP A 140 9.70 -11.33 -17.83
CA ASP A 140 10.97 -10.97 -18.45
C ASP A 140 10.92 -9.55 -19.02
N GLY A 141 12.05 -8.84 -18.92
CA GLY A 141 12.17 -7.45 -19.37
C GLY A 141 11.72 -6.39 -18.35
N ILE A 142 10.98 -6.74 -17.29
CA ILE A 142 10.64 -5.78 -16.24
C ILE A 142 11.78 -5.70 -15.22
N PRO A 143 12.46 -4.54 -15.06
CA PRO A 143 13.49 -4.36 -14.04
C PRO A 143 12.93 -4.54 -12.63
N GLY A 144 13.70 -5.17 -11.71
CA GLY A 144 13.26 -5.41 -10.33
C GLY A 144 12.87 -4.14 -9.57
N ARG A 145 13.57 -3.03 -9.83
CA ARG A 145 13.25 -1.70 -9.27
C ARG A 145 11.89 -1.14 -9.73
N ILE A 146 11.36 -1.61 -10.85
CA ILE A 146 10.00 -1.27 -11.31
C ILE A 146 9.01 -2.29 -10.75
N ALA A 147 9.34 -3.58 -10.83
CA ALA A 147 8.48 -4.65 -10.34
C ALA A 147 8.13 -4.49 -8.85
N ILE A 148 9.05 -3.98 -8.02
CA ILE A 148 8.83 -3.82 -6.58
C ILE A 148 7.64 -2.90 -6.25
N MET A 149 7.30 -1.96 -7.13
CA MET A 149 6.14 -1.09 -6.95
C MET A 149 4.81 -1.85 -6.96
N LEU A 150 4.81 -3.07 -7.54
CA LEU A 150 3.66 -3.99 -7.53
C LEU A 150 3.58 -4.84 -6.25
N SER A 151 4.57 -4.73 -5.34
CA SER A 151 4.54 -5.45 -4.06
C SER A 151 3.48 -4.88 -3.11
N ASP A 152 3.38 -3.55 -3.03
CA ASP A 152 2.47 -2.85 -2.11
C ASP A 152 1.89 -1.56 -2.69
N VAL A 153 2.73 -0.62 -3.13
CA VAL A 153 2.32 0.76 -3.46
C VAL A 153 1.22 0.81 -4.53
N LEU A 154 1.39 0.10 -5.64
CA LEU A 154 0.40 0.11 -6.72
C LEU A 154 -0.87 -0.70 -6.36
N PRO A 155 -0.80 -1.91 -5.77
CA PRO A 155 -1.99 -2.60 -5.25
C PRO A 155 -2.75 -1.76 -4.22
N THR A 156 -2.06 -1.15 -3.26
CA THR A 156 -2.68 -0.25 -2.27
C THR A 156 -3.35 0.94 -2.95
N GLY A 157 -2.67 1.61 -3.88
CA GLY A 157 -3.24 2.71 -4.66
C GLY A 157 -4.46 2.30 -5.48
N MET A 158 -4.43 1.09 -6.06
CA MET A 158 -5.52 0.53 -6.86
C MET A 158 -6.71 0.13 -5.99
N GLU A 159 -6.51 -0.78 -5.03
CA GLU A 159 -7.60 -1.37 -4.26
C GLU A 159 -8.16 -0.41 -3.22
N CYS A 160 -7.28 0.18 -2.39
CA CYS A 160 -7.72 1.04 -1.29
C CYS A 160 -8.03 2.46 -1.75
N GLY A 161 -7.35 2.95 -2.81
CA GLY A 161 -7.60 4.26 -3.38
C GLY A 161 -8.63 4.21 -4.50
N THR A 162 -8.21 3.82 -5.69
CA THR A 162 -8.98 3.95 -6.94
C THR A 162 -10.32 3.19 -6.92
N LEU A 163 -10.29 1.92 -6.54
CA LEU A 163 -11.52 1.09 -6.52
C LEU A 163 -12.44 1.48 -5.37
N ASN A 164 -11.90 1.72 -4.17
CA ASN A 164 -12.70 2.14 -3.03
C ASN A 164 -13.31 3.53 -3.19
N ALA A 165 -12.62 4.46 -3.86
CA ALA A 165 -13.18 5.75 -4.23
C ALA A 165 -14.21 5.66 -5.37
N ASN A 166 -14.45 4.46 -5.90
CA ASN A 166 -15.34 4.23 -7.03
C ASN A 166 -15.01 5.11 -8.25
N VAL A 167 -13.72 5.25 -8.58
CA VAL A 167 -13.28 6.05 -9.73
C VAL A 167 -13.87 5.48 -11.02
N GLN A 168 -14.55 6.32 -11.80
CA GLN A 168 -15.23 5.97 -13.04
C GLN A 168 -14.74 6.84 -14.20
N PRO A 169 -14.89 6.40 -15.46
CA PRO A 169 -14.59 7.24 -16.62
C PRO A 169 -15.35 8.57 -16.57
N GLY A 170 -14.61 9.66 -16.75
CA GLY A 170 -15.18 11.02 -16.79
C GLY A 170 -15.45 11.67 -15.43
N CYS A 171 -15.31 10.94 -14.30
CA CYS A 171 -15.53 11.52 -12.97
C CYS A 171 -14.43 12.53 -12.57
N SER A 172 -14.70 13.33 -11.57
CA SER A 172 -13.75 14.23 -10.93
C SER A 172 -13.10 13.53 -9.72
N VAL A 173 -11.76 13.52 -9.70
CA VAL A 173 -10.98 12.83 -8.66
C VAL A 173 -10.03 13.81 -7.99
N VAL A 174 -10.03 13.84 -6.66
CA VAL A 174 -8.98 14.50 -5.88
C VAL A 174 -8.26 13.51 -4.98
N ILE A 175 -6.93 13.57 -4.97
CA ILE A 175 -6.05 12.76 -4.13
C ILE A 175 -5.33 13.69 -3.17
N ILE A 176 -5.54 13.52 -1.88
CA ILE A 176 -4.94 14.30 -0.82
C ILE A 176 -3.70 13.57 -0.31
N GLY A 177 -2.53 14.15 -0.54
CA GLY A 177 -1.21 13.57 -0.26
C GLY A 177 -0.50 13.08 -1.51
N ALA A 178 0.64 13.71 -1.86
CA ALA A 178 1.50 13.36 -2.99
C ALA A 178 2.70 12.50 -2.56
N GLY A 179 2.55 11.72 -1.50
CA GLY A 179 3.50 10.68 -1.08
C GLY A 179 3.44 9.44 -2.01
N PRO A 180 4.24 8.39 -1.73
CA PRO A 180 4.29 7.19 -2.57
C PRO A 180 2.91 6.57 -2.82
N ILE A 181 2.07 6.45 -1.79
CA ILE A 181 0.70 5.90 -1.91
C ILE A 181 -0.19 6.82 -2.76
N GLY A 182 -0.15 8.14 -2.53
CA GLY A 182 -0.91 9.08 -3.36
C GLY A 182 -0.49 9.05 -4.83
N ILE A 183 0.80 8.89 -5.12
CA ILE A 183 1.30 8.66 -6.49
C ILE A 183 0.80 7.29 -7.02
N GLY A 184 0.77 6.25 -6.19
CA GLY A 184 0.15 4.97 -6.54
C GLY A 184 -1.32 5.13 -6.93
N CYS A 185 -2.10 5.88 -6.14
CA CYS A 185 -3.50 6.23 -6.45
C CYS A 185 -3.61 7.04 -7.75
N LEU A 186 -2.72 8.02 -7.98
CA LEU A 186 -2.69 8.81 -9.21
C LEU A 186 -2.51 7.91 -10.45
N LEU A 187 -1.52 7.03 -10.41
CA LEU A 187 -1.19 6.16 -11.54
C LEU A 187 -2.32 5.16 -11.82
N THR A 188 -2.95 4.61 -10.80
CA THR A 188 -4.04 3.64 -10.94
C THR A 188 -5.36 4.32 -11.32
N ALA A 189 -5.68 5.51 -10.79
CA ALA A 189 -6.86 6.29 -11.19
C ALA A 189 -6.82 6.65 -12.68
N LYS A 190 -5.65 6.95 -13.25
CA LYS A 190 -5.49 7.23 -14.69
C LYS A 190 -5.94 6.09 -15.58
N LEU A 191 -5.90 4.83 -15.12
CA LEU A 191 -6.38 3.67 -15.87
C LEU A 191 -7.90 3.72 -16.11
N TYR A 192 -8.63 4.50 -15.30
CA TYR A 192 -10.08 4.69 -15.39
C TYR A 192 -10.49 5.94 -16.18
N SER A 193 -9.52 6.69 -16.73
CA SER A 193 -9.79 7.88 -17.56
C SER A 193 -10.72 8.90 -16.88
N PRO A 194 -10.41 9.40 -15.66
CA PRO A 194 -11.17 10.45 -15.02
C PRO A 194 -11.16 11.73 -15.86
N GLY A 195 -12.23 12.52 -15.78
CA GLY A 195 -12.33 13.81 -16.48
C GLY A 195 -11.46 14.89 -15.84
N THR A 196 -11.39 14.88 -14.52
CA THR A 196 -10.54 15.77 -13.72
C THR A 196 -9.75 14.93 -12.70
N LEU A 197 -8.43 15.14 -12.61
CA LEU A 197 -7.56 14.41 -11.70
C LEU A 197 -6.60 15.38 -11.02
N VAL A 198 -6.82 15.58 -9.72
CA VAL A 198 -6.13 16.60 -8.91
C VAL A 198 -5.33 15.94 -7.80
N MET A 199 -4.11 16.43 -7.58
CA MET A 199 -3.26 16.06 -6.45
C MET A 199 -3.11 17.26 -5.52
N VAL A 200 -3.34 17.05 -4.23
CA VAL A 200 -3.18 18.07 -3.17
C VAL A 200 -2.07 17.67 -2.22
N ASP A 201 -1.12 18.56 -1.96
CA ASP A 201 -0.07 18.38 -0.95
C ASP A 201 0.38 19.75 -0.41
N VAL A 202 1.19 19.75 0.61
CA VAL A 202 1.87 20.94 1.16
C VAL A 202 3.29 21.13 0.60
N ASP A 203 3.85 20.09 -0.04
CA ASP A 203 5.21 20.02 -0.55
C ASP A 203 5.24 20.23 -2.06
N GLU A 204 5.78 21.35 -2.50
CA GLU A 204 5.83 21.72 -3.92
C GLU A 204 6.69 20.76 -4.76
N ALA A 205 7.76 20.18 -4.19
CA ALA A 205 8.60 19.23 -4.92
C ALA A 205 7.82 17.94 -5.25
N ARG A 206 6.94 17.50 -4.36
CA ARG A 206 6.03 16.37 -4.59
C ARG A 206 4.95 16.72 -5.62
N LEU A 207 4.38 17.91 -5.53
CA LEU A 207 3.40 18.41 -6.50
C LEU A 207 3.99 18.53 -7.90
N GLU A 208 5.26 18.94 -8.03
CA GLU A 208 5.98 18.99 -9.31
C GLU A 208 6.08 17.59 -9.94
N GLN A 209 6.39 16.56 -9.14
CA GLN A 209 6.41 15.18 -9.62
C GLN A 209 5.03 14.71 -10.08
N ALA A 210 3.97 15.01 -9.32
CA ALA A 210 2.60 14.67 -9.69
C ALA A 210 2.17 15.38 -10.99
N ARG A 211 2.58 16.64 -11.15
CA ARG A 211 2.33 17.44 -12.37
C ARG A 211 3.03 16.83 -13.58
N ALA A 212 4.27 16.40 -13.43
CA ALA A 212 5.01 15.70 -14.49
C ALA A 212 4.36 14.35 -14.88
N MET A 213 3.57 13.75 -13.98
CA MET A 213 2.77 12.54 -14.25
C MET A 213 1.37 12.85 -14.80
N GLY A 214 1.05 14.12 -15.05
CA GLY A 214 -0.19 14.56 -15.71
C GLY A 214 -1.36 14.86 -14.76
N ALA A 215 -1.13 15.04 -13.46
CA ALA A 215 -2.14 15.55 -12.55
C ALA A 215 -2.22 17.08 -12.59
N GLN A 216 -3.40 17.65 -12.36
CA GLN A 216 -3.51 19.01 -11.86
C GLN A 216 -3.07 19.02 -10.40
N THR A 217 -2.50 20.12 -9.91
CA THR A 217 -1.96 20.16 -8.55
C THR A 217 -2.38 21.42 -7.82
N VAL A 218 -2.68 21.27 -6.53
CA VAL A 218 -3.00 22.38 -5.63
C VAL A 218 -2.17 22.25 -4.37
N ASN A 219 -1.43 23.30 -4.02
CA ASN A 219 -0.73 23.38 -2.73
C ASN A 219 -1.75 23.83 -1.68
N SER A 220 -2.04 22.97 -0.70
CA SER A 220 -3.04 23.27 0.33
C SER A 220 -2.65 24.40 1.29
N LYS A 221 -1.40 24.85 1.27
CA LYS A 221 -0.95 26.06 2.00
C LYS A 221 -1.11 27.36 1.23
N ALA A 222 -1.45 27.29 -0.06
CA ALA A 222 -1.70 28.50 -0.85
C ALA A 222 -2.95 29.20 -0.35
N PRO A 223 -2.95 30.56 -0.29
CA PRO A 223 -4.10 31.32 0.21
C PRO A 223 -5.40 31.10 -0.58
N ASP A 224 -5.27 30.74 -1.87
CA ASP A 224 -6.36 30.49 -2.80
C ASP A 224 -6.60 29.00 -3.08
N ALA A 225 -6.08 28.10 -2.21
CA ALA A 225 -6.19 26.66 -2.42
C ALA A 225 -7.64 26.19 -2.52
N LYS A 226 -8.51 26.66 -1.63
CA LYS A 226 -9.93 26.31 -1.65
C LYS A 226 -10.61 26.77 -2.93
N GLU A 227 -10.45 28.03 -3.29
CA GLU A 227 -11.04 28.62 -4.51
C GLU A 227 -10.51 27.92 -5.77
N SER A 228 -9.26 27.47 -5.74
CA SER A 228 -8.66 26.71 -6.84
C SER A 228 -9.30 25.33 -6.99
N LEU A 229 -9.58 24.63 -5.89
CA LEU A 229 -10.28 23.34 -5.89
C LEU A 229 -11.74 23.51 -6.29
N ASP A 230 -12.44 24.52 -5.77
CA ASP A 230 -13.83 24.82 -6.10
C ASP A 230 -14.00 25.11 -7.62
N ARG A 231 -13.08 25.85 -8.22
CA ARG A 231 -13.10 26.14 -9.68
C ARG A 231 -12.98 24.89 -10.54
N LEU A 232 -12.29 23.84 -10.08
CA LEU A 232 -12.09 22.60 -10.84
C LEU A 232 -13.35 21.72 -10.92
N THR A 233 -14.35 22.03 -10.11
CA THR A 233 -15.63 21.27 -10.01
C THR A 233 -16.85 22.17 -10.05
N ASP A 234 -16.70 23.44 -10.45
CA ASP A 234 -17.76 24.45 -10.43
C ASP A 234 -18.46 24.54 -9.05
N GLY A 235 -17.70 24.32 -7.96
CA GLY A 235 -18.19 24.32 -6.59
C GLY A 235 -19.03 23.11 -6.19
N GLN A 236 -19.12 22.06 -7.03
CA GLN A 236 -19.91 20.86 -6.73
C GLN A 236 -19.18 19.83 -5.89
N GLY A 237 -17.85 19.96 -5.72
CA GLY A 237 -16.99 18.98 -5.09
C GLY A 237 -16.58 17.85 -6.04
N PHE A 238 -15.83 16.88 -5.52
CA PHE A 238 -15.26 15.78 -6.30
C PHE A 238 -16.07 14.50 -6.12
N ASP A 239 -16.30 13.76 -7.21
CA ASP A 239 -17.01 12.48 -7.21
C ASP A 239 -16.22 11.42 -6.41
N ALA A 240 -14.90 11.45 -6.52
CA ALA A 240 -14.00 10.54 -5.82
C ALA A 240 -12.93 11.34 -5.05
N VAL A 241 -12.86 11.15 -3.75
CA VAL A 241 -11.87 11.76 -2.87
C VAL A 241 -11.02 10.66 -2.24
N ILE A 242 -9.71 10.71 -2.44
CA ILE A 242 -8.76 9.73 -1.90
C ILE A 242 -7.88 10.43 -0.86
N GLU A 243 -8.01 10.05 0.40
CA GLU A 243 -7.18 10.51 1.50
C GLU A 243 -6.00 9.57 1.68
N ALA A 244 -4.76 10.04 1.45
CA ALA A 244 -3.53 9.23 1.44
C ALA A 244 -2.43 9.78 2.37
N VAL A 245 -2.81 10.47 3.45
CA VAL A 245 -1.88 11.06 4.45
C VAL A 245 -2.08 10.44 5.83
N GLY A 246 -3.33 10.34 6.31
CA GLY A 246 -3.65 9.75 7.60
C GLY A 246 -3.58 10.72 8.79
N ILE A 247 -3.96 11.99 8.62
CA ILE A 247 -4.02 12.97 9.72
C ILE A 247 -5.37 13.69 9.76
N PRO A 248 -5.79 14.22 10.93
CA PRO A 248 -7.12 14.82 11.08
C PRO A 248 -7.45 15.91 10.06
N VAL A 249 -6.51 16.80 9.74
CA VAL A 249 -6.74 17.92 8.82
C VAL A 249 -7.00 17.45 7.38
N THR A 250 -6.36 16.37 6.93
CA THR A 250 -6.58 15.83 5.57
C THR A 250 -7.87 15.02 5.49
N PHE A 251 -8.27 14.34 6.55
CA PHE A 251 -9.57 13.68 6.63
C PHE A 251 -10.73 14.69 6.68
N GLN A 252 -10.55 15.81 7.40
CA GLN A 252 -11.49 16.91 7.36
C GLN A 252 -11.61 17.49 5.94
N MET A 253 -10.49 17.78 5.28
CA MET A 253 -10.45 18.25 3.90
C MET A 253 -11.18 17.29 2.96
N ALA A 254 -11.03 15.98 3.13
CA ALA A 254 -11.74 14.98 2.32
C ALA A 254 -13.26 15.13 2.44
N GLN A 255 -13.78 15.35 3.65
CA GLN A 255 -15.20 15.56 3.91
C GLN A 255 -15.74 16.86 3.30
N GLU A 256 -14.91 17.92 3.27
CA GLU A 256 -15.27 19.21 2.67
C GLU A 256 -15.30 19.15 1.13
N LEU A 257 -14.40 18.35 0.53
CA LEU A 257 -14.21 18.28 -0.92
C LEU A 257 -15.13 17.28 -1.63
N VAL A 258 -15.73 16.32 -0.93
CA VAL A 258 -16.56 15.29 -1.57
C VAL A 258 -17.87 15.88 -2.11
N ALA A 259 -18.27 15.52 -3.33
CA ALA A 259 -19.53 15.92 -3.95
C ALA A 259 -20.73 15.21 -3.34
N VAL A 260 -21.94 15.69 -3.61
CA VAL A 260 -23.18 14.95 -3.33
C VAL A 260 -23.17 13.64 -4.13
N GLY A 261 -23.38 12.51 -3.46
CA GLY A 261 -23.30 11.18 -4.07
C GLY A 261 -21.88 10.65 -4.26
N GLY A 262 -20.87 11.42 -3.83
CA GLY A 262 -19.46 11.07 -3.97
C GLY A 262 -18.97 10.05 -2.95
N THR A 263 -17.75 9.60 -3.13
CA THR A 263 -17.12 8.58 -2.28
C THR A 263 -15.78 9.08 -1.73
N ILE A 264 -15.56 8.87 -0.42
CA ILE A 264 -14.27 9.08 0.23
C ILE A 264 -13.61 7.71 0.41
N ALA A 265 -12.41 7.54 -0.14
CA ALA A 265 -11.55 6.40 0.17
C ALA A 265 -10.44 6.86 1.13
N ASN A 266 -10.47 6.37 2.35
CA ASN A 266 -9.45 6.64 3.34
C ASN A 266 -8.37 5.56 3.27
N VAL A 267 -7.21 5.92 2.73
CA VAL A 267 -6.04 5.04 2.56
C VAL A 267 -4.97 5.34 3.61
N GLY A 268 -4.92 6.58 4.06
CA GLY A 268 -3.96 7.02 5.08
C GLY A 268 -4.15 6.30 6.41
N VAL A 269 -3.04 5.94 7.05
CA VAL A 269 -3.05 5.28 8.38
C VAL A 269 -3.11 6.34 9.47
N HIS A 270 -4.25 6.43 10.16
CA HIS A 270 -4.45 7.40 11.22
C HIS A 270 -3.89 6.90 12.57
N GLY A 271 -2.92 7.61 13.11
CA GLY A 271 -2.40 7.39 14.48
C GLY A 271 -3.20 8.09 15.58
N GLN A 272 -4.20 8.90 15.20
CA GLN A 272 -5.05 9.69 16.09
C GLN A 272 -6.52 9.51 15.73
N LYS A 273 -7.41 9.83 16.67
CA LYS A 273 -8.85 9.91 16.39
C LYS A 273 -9.13 11.02 15.38
N VAL A 274 -10.04 10.74 14.46
CA VAL A 274 -10.56 11.70 13.49
C VAL A 274 -12.06 11.83 13.66
N ASP A 275 -12.61 13.02 13.39
CA ASP A 275 -14.03 13.29 13.49
C ASP A 275 -14.70 13.06 12.13
N LEU A 276 -15.72 12.21 12.12
CA LEU A 276 -16.64 12.08 11.00
C LEU A 276 -17.82 13.04 11.20
N HIS A 277 -17.91 14.05 10.36
CA HIS A 277 -18.93 15.09 10.43
C HIS A 277 -20.26 14.61 9.85
N ILE A 278 -20.83 13.57 10.46
CA ILE A 278 -22.02 12.90 9.94
C ILE A 278 -23.24 13.85 9.82
N GLN A 279 -23.31 14.88 10.68
CA GLN A 279 -24.35 15.90 10.65
C GLN A 279 -24.35 16.72 9.34
N ASP A 280 -23.19 16.80 8.66
CA ASP A 280 -23.02 17.54 7.42
C ASP A 280 -23.04 16.62 6.17
N LEU A 281 -22.87 15.31 6.37
CA LEU A 281 -22.72 14.33 5.30
C LEU A 281 -23.96 13.48 5.06
N TRP A 282 -24.79 13.19 6.08
CA TRP A 282 -25.90 12.23 5.99
C TRP A 282 -26.91 12.52 4.86
N HIS A 283 -27.15 13.79 4.55
CA HIS A 283 -28.12 14.19 3.53
C HIS A 283 -27.50 14.31 2.12
N ARG A 284 -26.21 14.07 1.98
CA ARG A 284 -25.44 14.19 0.73
C ARG A 284 -25.20 12.85 0.04
N ASN A 285 -25.74 11.73 0.58
CA ASN A 285 -25.55 10.37 0.03
C ASN A 285 -24.07 10.00 -0.16
N ILE A 286 -23.22 10.34 0.79
CA ILE A 286 -21.78 10.06 0.75
C ILE A 286 -21.53 8.59 1.11
N SER A 287 -20.57 7.98 0.41
CA SER A 287 -19.94 6.72 0.82
C SER A 287 -18.56 6.98 1.42
N GLU A 288 -18.20 6.28 2.49
CA GLU A 288 -16.84 6.29 3.06
C GLU A 288 -16.34 4.85 3.17
N SER A 289 -15.12 4.61 2.74
CA SER A 289 -14.51 3.29 2.69
C SER A 289 -13.05 3.32 3.13
N SER A 290 -12.67 2.32 3.94
CA SER A 290 -11.30 2.06 4.35
C SER A 290 -10.97 0.59 4.12
N CYS A 291 -9.77 0.26 3.67
CA CYS A 291 -9.33 -1.13 3.54
C CYS A 291 -7.80 -1.29 3.71
N LEU A 292 -7.40 -2.54 3.88
CA LEU A 292 -6.03 -2.99 3.65
C LEU A 292 -5.98 -3.69 2.28
N PRO A 293 -4.91 -3.51 1.49
CA PRO A 293 -4.79 -4.13 0.18
C PRO A 293 -4.80 -5.66 0.30
N GLY A 294 -5.32 -6.32 -0.71
CA GLY A 294 -5.11 -7.75 -0.93
C GLY A 294 -3.83 -8.01 -1.75
N PRO A 295 -3.45 -9.26 -1.97
CA PRO A 295 -2.50 -9.58 -3.03
C PRO A 295 -3.24 -9.51 -4.37
N GLY A 296 -3.49 -8.35 -4.89
CA GLY A 296 -4.26 -8.04 -6.09
C GLY A 296 -4.61 -9.21 -7.00
N ASP A 297 -5.78 -9.23 -7.58
CA ASP A 297 -6.09 -10.20 -8.63
C ASP A 297 -5.30 -9.79 -9.89
N VAL A 298 -4.01 -10.16 -9.92
CA VAL A 298 -3.11 -9.91 -11.06
C VAL A 298 -3.35 -10.88 -12.24
N THR A 299 -4.47 -11.61 -12.21
CA THR A 299 -4.86 -12.58 -13.24
C THR A 299 -5.95 -12.07 -14.19
N GLY A 300 -6.31 -10.80 -14.12
CA GLY A 300 -7.24 -10.14 -15.04
C GLY A 300 -6.56 -9.48 -16.21
#